data_7b25b05f10cbc4ccd67b951fbbe4a82d
#
_entry.id   7b25b05f10cbc4ccd67b951fbbe4a82d
#
_cell.length_a   1.000
_cell.length_b   1.000
_cell.length_c   1.000
_cell.angle_alpha   90.00
_cell.angle_beta   90.00
_cell.angle_gamma   90.00
#
_symmetry.space_group_name_H-M   'P 1'
#
loop_
_entity.id
_entity.type
_entity.pdbx_description
1 polymer ?
#
loop_
_entity_poly.entity_id
_entity_poly.type
_entity_poly.pdbx_seq_one_letter_code
_entity_poly.pdbx_strand_id
1 'polypeptide(L)'
;TLGLIGFGGIAAEVARIALGSGMRVIAWNRSAKKHPKVEFLDYDEVLTESDVISIHLLLNDETRGMISRACIEGMKPGVILVNTARGAIVDEEAMIDALKSGQIRHAGLDVFNIEPLPADHPLTKLENVTLSAHSAFRTPEASENLMAAAWAHCRRIAKGK
;
A
#
# COMPACT_ATOMS: atom_id res chain seq x y z
N THR A 1 -13.22 -1.50 -9.09
CA THR A 1 -13.18 -1.59 -7.61
C THR A 1 -11.77 -1.37 -7.11
N LEU A 2 -11.60 -0.43 -6.17
CA LEU A 2 -10.36 -0.22 -5.42
C LEU A 2 -10.47 -0.87 -4.04
N GLY A 3 -9.59 -1.82 -3.73
CA GLY A 3 -9.42 -2.42 -2.42
C GLY A 3 -8.29 -1.76 -1.63
N LEU A 4 -8.58 -1.36 -0.42
CA LEU A 4 -7.60 -0.74 0.49
C LEU A 4 -7.27 -1.71 1.64
N ILE A 5 -6.02 -2.13 1.73
CA ILE A 5 -5.54 -2.98 2.81
C ILE A 5 -4.91 -2.09 3.89
N GLY A 6 -5.66 -1.87 4.97
CA GLY A 6 -5.42 -0.84 5.98
C GLY A 6 -6.13 0.47 5.66
N PHE A 7 -6.75 1.08 6.69
CA PHE A 7 -7.53 2.32 6.52
C PHE A 7 -7.11 3.37 7.55
N GLY A 8 -5.98 4.01 7.28
CA GLY A 8 -5.46 5.18 7.99
C GLY A 8 -5.72 6.49 7.23
N GLY A 9 -5.05 7.58 7.65
CA GLY A 9 -5.18 8.89 7.01
C GLY A 9 -4.87 8.89 5.51
N ILE A 10 -3.78 8.22 5.10
CA ILE A 10 -3.39 8.11 3.68
C ILE A 10 -4.45 7.34 2.88
N ALA A 11 -4.91 6.20 3.39
CA ALA A 11 -5.95 5.41 2.72
C ALA A 11 -7.28 6.18 2.58
N ALA A 12 -7.64 6.99 3.57
CA ALA A 12 -8.82 7.84 3.50
C ALA A 12 -8.73 8.89 2.37
N GLU A 13 -7.55 9.49 2.14
CA GLU A 13 -7.34 10.41 1.02
C GLU A 13 -7.34 9.69 -0.33
N VAL A 14 -6.74 8.51 -0.42
CA VAL A 14 -6.82 7.66 -1.62
C VAL A 14 -8.28 7.29 -1.91
N ALA A 15 -9.04 6.91 -0.89
CA ALA A 15 -10.47 6.62 -1.03
C ALA A 15 -11.26 7.84 -1.54
N ARG A 16 -10.98 9.05 -1.02
CA ARG A 16 -11.63 10.28 -1.45
C ARG A 16 -11.40 10.55 -2.94
N ILE A 17 -10.16 10.38 -3.41
CA ILE A 17 -9.80 10.58 -4.82
C ILE A 17 -10.49 9.52 -5.70
N ALA A 18 -10.41 8.25 -5.32
CA ALA A 18 -11.00 7.14 -6.07
C ALA A 18 -12.54 7.27 -6.19
N LEU A 19 -13.21 7.62 -5.09
CA LEU A 19 -14.65 7.90 -5.10
C LEU A 19 -15.01 9.08 -6.01
N GLY A 20 -14.17 10.13 -6.01
CA GLY A 20 -14.32 11.28 -6.92
C GLY A 20 -14.15 10.92 -8.39
N SER A 21 -13.43 9.84 -8.68
CA SER A 21 -13.24 9.28 -10.03
C SER A 21 -14.30 8.21 -10.39
N GLY A 22 -15.31 8.00 -9.55
CA GLY A 22 -16.40 7.04 -9.81
C GLY A 22 -16.07 5.59 -9.49
N MET A 23 -14.97 5.30 -8.77
CA MET A 23 -14.64 3.93 -8.36
C MET A 23 -15.51 3.48 -7.17
N ARG A 24 -15.87 2.19 -7.13
CA ARG A 24 -16.28 1.53 -5.88
C ARG A 24 -15.04 1.37 -5.01
N VAL A 25 -15.14 1.75 -3.73
CA VAL A 25 -14.04 1.62 -2.78
C VAL A 25 -14.44 0.68 -1.66
N ILE A 26 -13.70 -0.40 -1.51
CA ILE A 26 -13.82 -1.37 -0.43
C ILE A 26 -12.54 -1.34 0.41
N ALA A 27 -12.62 -1.69 1.68
CA ALA A 27 -11.45 -1.64 2.55
C ALA A 27 -11.50 -2.72 3.63
N TRP A 28 -10.33 -3.23 3.99
CA TRP A 28 -10.13 -3.99 5.21
C TRP A 28 -9.27 -3.22 6.20
N ASN A 29 -9.59 -3.34 7.47
CA ASN A 29 -8.75 -2.82 8.55
C ASN A 29 -8.88 -3.69 9.80
N ARG A 30 -7.76 -3.97 10.48
CA ARG A 30 -7.72 -4.81 11.68
C ARG A 30 -8.71 -4.35 12.77
N SER A 31 -8.81 -3.06 13.00
CA SER A 31 -9.81 -2.49 13.91
C SER A 31 -11.01 -1.97 13.13
N ALA A 32 -12.18 -2.09 13.71
CA ALA A 32 -13.42 -1.59 13.10
C ALA A 32 -13.28 -0.10 12.72
N LYS A 33 -13.62 0.21 11.48
CA LYS A 33 -13.65 1.55 10.92
C LYS A 33 -15.01 1.81 10.30
N LYS A 34 -15.36 3.10 10.15
CA LYS A 34 -16.56 3.53 9.44
C LYS A 34 -16.22 4.71 8.53
N HIS A 35 -16.76 4.67 7.35
CA HIS A 35 -16.69 5.78 6.40
C HIS A 35 -17.98 5.77 5.55
N PRO A 36 -18.62 6.93 5.31
CA PRO A 36 -19.97 6.97 4.70
C PRO A 36 -20.06 6.41 3.29
N LYS A 37 -18.92 6.32 2.57
CA LYS A 37 -18.87 5.91 1.15
C LYS A 37 -17.87 4.78 0.89
N VAL A 38 -17.26 4.20 1.91
CA VAL A 38 -16.34 3.05 1.80
C VAL A 38 -16.99 1.87 2.45
N GLU A 39 -17.05 0.77 1.75
CA GLU A 39 -17.57 -0.50 2.25
C GLU A 39 -16.43 -1.25 2.96
N PHE A 40 -16.63 -1.62 4.23
CA PHE A 40 -15.64 -2.40 4.97
C PHE A 40 -16.03 -3.87 4.92
N LEU A 41 -15.12 -4.67 4.40
CA LEU A 41 -15.28 -6.11 4.17
C LEU A 41 -14.18 -6.89 4.91
N ASP A 42 -14.33 -8.21 4.95
CA ASP A 42 -13.28 -9.09 5.42
C ASP A 42 -12.06 -9.08 4.49
N TYR A 43 -10.91 -9.46 5.03
CA TYR A 43 -9.64 -9.38 4.31
C TYR A 43 -9.65 -10.11 2.97
N ASP A 44 -10.15 -11.34 2.97
CA ASP A 44 -10.22 -12.17 1.77
C ASP A 44 -11.20 -11.63 0.73
N GLU A 45 -12.32 -11.03 1.17
CA GLU A 45 -13.28 -10.39 0.28
C GLU A 45 -12.64 -9.18 -0.43
N VAL A 46 -11.87 -8.37 0.30
CA VAL A 46 -11.16 -7.24 -0.33
C VAL A 46 -10.16 -7.73 -1.37
N LEU A 47 -9.43 -8.81 -1.11
CA LEU A 47 -8.48 -9.37 -2.07
C LEU A 47 -9.18 -9.90 -3.33
N THR A 48 -10.29 -10.62 -3.17
CA THR A 48 -10.98 -11.30 -4.27
C THR A 48 -11.89 -10.37 -5.09
N GLU A 49 -12.38 -9.26 -4.52
CA GLU A 49 -13.28 -8.35 -5.22
C GLU A 49 -12.59 -7.16 -5.90
N SER A 50 -11.31 -6.92 -5.61
CA SER A 50 -10.61 -5.73 -6.10
C SER A 50 -10.03 -5.90 -7.49
N ASP A 51 -10.16 -4.87 -8.32
CA ASP A 51 -9.45 -4.73 -9.59
C ASP A 51 -8.10 -4.00 -9.40
N VAL A 52 -8.03 -3.17 -8.36
CA VAL A 52 -6.81 -2.50 -7.89
C VAL A 52 -6.71 -2.69 -6.38
N ILE A 53 -5.57 -3.12 -5.89
CA ILE A 53 -5.28 -3.26 -4.45
C ILE A 53 -4.19 -2.27 -4.07
N SER A 54 -4.43 -1.47 -3.03
CA SER A 54 -3.44 -0.53 -2.47
C SER A 54 -3.20 -0.83 -0.99
N ILE A 55 -1.91 -0.93 -0.64
CA ILE A 55 -1.46 -1.35 0.70
C ILE A 55 -1.14 -0.11 1.54
N HIS A 56 -1.75 -0.01 2.73
CA HIS A 56 -1.60 1.10 3.68
C HIS A 56 -1.38 0.61 5.12
N LEU A 57 -0.56 -0.42 5.27
CA LEU A 57 -0.22 -1.03 6.55
C LEU A 57 1.11 -0.53 7.11
N LEU A 58 1.25 -0.53 8.42
CA LEU A 58 2.55 -0.45 9.08
C LEU A 58 3.19 -1.84 9.06
N LEU A 59 4.50 -1.90 8.83
CA LEU A 59 5.26 -3.16 8.93
C LEU A 59 5.51 -3.49 10.40
N ASN A 60 5.08 -4.67 10.79
CA ASN A 60 5.36 -5.31 12.07
C ASN A 60 5.35 -6.84 11.89
N ASP A 61 5.47 -7.60 12.96
CA ASP A 61 5.52 -9.06 12.88
C ASP A 61 4.22 -9.69 12.33
N GLU A 62 3.06 -9.04 12.56
CA GLU A 62 1.76 -9.50 12.07
C GLU A 62 1.54 -9.20 10.58
N THR A 63 2.14 -8.12 10.08
CA THR A 63 1.92 -7.64 8.71
C THR A 63 3.05 -8.03 7.74
N ARG A 64 4.15 -8.55 8.25
CA ARG A 64 5.26 -9.10 7.44
C ARG A 64 4.77 -10.31 6.64
N GLY A 65 4.92 -10.25 5.32
CA GLY A 65 4.45 -11.30 4.41
C GLY A 65 2.95 -11.53 4.43
N MET A 66 2.17 -10.57 4.94
CA MET A 66 0.72 -10.69 5.03
C MET A 66 0.07 -10.89 3.65
N ILE A 67 0.59 -10.22 2.63
CA ILE A 67 0.23 -10.50 1.24
C ILE A 67 1.09 -11.68 0.76
N SER A 68 0.69 -12.86 1.15
CA SER A 68 1.38 -14.12 0.87
C SER A 68 1.12 -14.60 -0.57
N ARG A 69 1.82 -15.67 -0.99
CA ARG A 69 1.58 -16.36 -2.27
C ARG A 69 0.11 -16.77 -2.41
N ALA A 70 -0.47 -17.39 -1.39
CA ALA A 70 -1.87 -17.79 -1.42
C ALA A 70 -2.83 -16.60 -1.57
N CYS A 71 -2.53 -15.46 -0.92
CA CYS A 71 -3.30 -14.23 -1.11
C CYS A 71 -3.24 -13.75 -2.56
N ILE A 72 -2.05 -13.74 -3.17
CA ILE A 72 -1.85 -13.28 -4.55
C ILE A 72 -2.57 -14.19 -5.55
N GLU A 73 -2.51 -15.50 -5.34
CA GLU A 73 -3.22 -16.50 -6.17
C GLU A 73 -4.74 -16.36 -6.06
N GLY A 74 -5.26 -15.93 -4.91
CA GLY A 74 -6.69 -15.68 -4.68
C GLY A 74 -7.21 -14.33 -5.22
N MET A 75 -6.35 -13.41 -5.63
CA MET A 75 -6.76 -12.14 -6.23
C MET A 75 -7.40 -12.34 -7.60
N LYS A 76 -8.16 -11.34 -8.07
CA LYS A 76 -8.66 -11.34 -9.45
C LYS A 76 -7.52 -11.46 -10.46
N PRO A 77 -7.62 -12.33 -11.47
CA PRO A 77 -6.66 -12.35 -12.56
C PRO A 77 -6.55 -10.97 -13.23
N GLY A 78 -5.34 -10.49 -13.41
CA GLY A 78 -5.08 -9.17 -13.98
C GLY A 78 -5.24 -8.00 -13.00
N VAL A 79 -5.24 -8.25 -11.70
CA VAL A 79 -5.26 -7.22 -10.65
C VAL A 79 -4.07 -6.26 -10.81
N ILE A 80 -4.26 -5.01 -10.39
CA ILE A 80 -3.16 -4.04 -10.22
C ILE A 80 -2.83 -3.97 -8.73
N LEU A 81 -1.56 -4.14 -8.38
CA LEU A 81 -1.07 -4.04 -7.00
C LEU A 81 -0.27 -2.75 -6.80
N VAL A 82 -0.61 -1.98 -5.77
CA VAL A 82 0.13 -0.76 -5.41
C VAL A 82 0.67 -0.88 -3.99
N ASN A 83 1.97 -0.72 -3.84
CA ASN A 83 2.62 -0.74 -2.52
C ASN A 83 3.50 0.50 -2.34
N THR A 84 3.01 1.42 -1.53
CA THR A 84 3.75 2.59 -1.03
C THR A 84 3.94 2.53 0.49
N ALA A 85 3.72 1.36 1.09
CA ALA A 85 3.84 1.14 2.53
C ALA A 85 5.22 0.60 2.92
N ARG A 86 5.45 -0.72 2.78
CA ARG A 86 6.75 -1.37 3.00
C ARG A 86 6.85 -2.63 2.14
N GLY A 87 8.03 -2.89 1.56
CA GLY A 87 8.26 -4.06 0.69
C GLY A 87 7.93 -5.38 1.38
N ALA A 88 8.44 -5.57 2.59
CA ALA A 88 8.31 -6.81 3.36
C ALA A 88 6.86 -7.18 3.80
N ILE A 89 5.85 -6.37 3.47
CA ILE A 89 4.43 -6.74 3.66
C ILE A 89 3.99 -7.76 2.59
N VAL A 90 4.64 -7.75 1.42
CA VAL A 90 4.34 -8.62 0.29
C VAL A 90 5.40 -9.71 0.16
N ASP A 91 4.99 -10.93 -0.13
CA ASP A 91 5.88 -11.98 -0.60
C ASP A 91 6.42 -11.58 -1.98
N GLU A 92 7.66 -11.09 -2.00
CA GLU A 92 8.27 -10.51 -3.20
C GLU A 92 8.48 -11.53 -4.30
N GLU A 93 8.86 -12.77 -3.96
CA GLU A 93 9.05 -13.84 -4.95
C GLU A 93 7.71 -14.21 -5.58
N ALA A 94 6.67 -14.36 -4.77
CA ALA A 94 5.33 -14.65 -5.26
C ALA A 94 4.78 -13.53 -6.15
N MET A 95 5.03 -12.26 -5.79
CA MET A 95 4.64 -11.09 -6.59
C MET A 95 5.37 -11.08 -7.94
N ILE A 96 6.67 -11.37 -7.97
CA ILE A 96 7.45 -11.46 -9.21
C ILE A 96 6.91 -12.57 -10.12
N ASP A 97 6.61 -13.75 -9.58
CA ASP A 97 6.02 -14.86 -10.32
C ASP A 97 4.64 -14.46 -10.89
N ALA A 98 3.81 -13.81 -10.07
CA ALA A 98 2.49 -13.34 -10.47
C ALA A 98 2.53 -12.25 -11.56
N LEU A 99 3.53 -11.38 -11.53
CA LEU A 99 3.78 -10.39 -12.59
C LEU A 99 4.19 -11.06 -13.90
N LYS A 100 5.04 -12.10 -13.84
CA LYS A 100 5.46 -12.86 -15.04
C LYS A 100 4.33 -13.66 -15.65
N SER A 101 3.44 -14.22 -14.82
CA SER A 101 2.29 -15.02 -15.28
C SER A 101 1.12 -14.15 -15.76
N GLY A 102 1.07 -12.87 -15.40
CA GLY A 102 -0.07 -11.97 -15.66
C GLY A 102 -1.18 -12.07 -14.63
N GLN A 103 -1.05 -12.85 -13.56
CA GLN A 103 -1.96 -12.85 -12.41
C GLN A 103 -2.03 -11.45 -11.80
N ILE A 104 -0.88 -10.79 -11.63
CA ILE A 104 -0.79 -9.33 -11.43
C ILE A 104 -0.47 -8.70 -12.78
N ARG A 105 -1.39 -7.91 -13.32
CA ARG A 105 -1.20 -7.24 -14.60
C ARG A 105 -0.16 -6.14 -14.52
N HIS A 106 -0.12 -5.42 -13.42
CA HIS A 106 0.83 -4.33 -13.19
C HIS A 106 1.05 -4.10 -11.70
N ALA A 107 2.28 -3.75 -11.29
CA ALA A 107 2.56 -3.31 -9.93
C ALA A 107 3.15 -1.90 -9.91
N GLY A 108 2.64 -1.03 -9.03
CA GLY A 108 3.23 0.25 -8.68
C GLY A 108 3.94 0.15 -7.32
N LEU A 109 5.26 0.23 -7.31
CA LEU A 109 6.07 -0.03 -6.13
C LEU A 109 6.97 1.18 -5.81
N ASP A 110 6.80 1.73 -4.62
CA ASP A 110 7.68 2.77 -4.07
C ASP A 110 8.64 2.23 -3.00
N VAL A 111 8.45 0.96 -2.60
CA VAL A 111 9.17 0.32 -1.48
C VAL A 111 9.58 -1.10 -1.83
N PHE A 112 10.70 -1.56 -1.27
CA PHE A 112 11.33 -2.85 -1.59
C PHE A 112 11.82 -3.55 -0.33
N ASN A 113 12.15 -4.85 -0.44
CA ASN A 113 12.76 -5.61 0.66
C ASN A 113 14.19 -5.15 0.93
N ILE A 114 14.91 -4.76 -0.13
CA ILE A 114 16.26 -4.18 -0.05
C ILE A 114 16.21 -2.80 -0.68
N GLU A 115 16.60 -1.79 0.06
CA GLU A 115 16.63 -0.39 -0.39
C GLU A 115 18.04 0.20 -0.21
N PRO A 116 18.63 0.82 -1.23
CA PRO A 116 18.11 1.01 -2.59
C PRO A 116 17.96 -0.31 -3.37
N LEU A 117 16.95 -0.37 -4.27
CA LEU A 117 16.75 -1.55 -5.12
C LEU A 117 17.99 -1.80 -5.99
N PRO A 118 18.62 -3.00 -5.94
CA PRO A 118 19.76 -3.32 -6.78
C PRO A 118 19.44 -3.22 -8.29
N ALA A 119 20.38 -2.75 -9.08
CA ALA A 119 20.18 -2.54 -10.51
C ALA A 119 19.91 -3.85 -11.30
N ASP A 120 20.39 -4.98 -10.80
CA ASP A 120 20.20 -6.31 -11.37
C ASP A 120 18.98 -7.07 -10.80
N HIS A 121 18.23 -6.42 -9.90
CA HIS A 121 17.05 -7.02 -9.29
C HIS A 121 16.00 -7.44 -10.33
N PRO A 122 15.31 -8.57 -10.18
CA PRO A 122 14.31 -9.04 -11.15
C PRO A 122 13.23 -8.01 -11.50
N LEU A 123 12.75 -7.23 -10.54
CA LEU A 123 11.75 -6.18 -10.76
C LEU A 123 12.19 -5.12 -11.77
N THR A 124 13.49 -4.82 -11.88
CA THR A 124 14.00 -3.82 -12.84
C THR A 124 13.96 -4.30 -14.30
N LYS A 125 13.68 -5.59 -14.52
CA LYS A 125 13.64 -6.24 -15.84
C LYS A 125 12.22 -6.52 -16.33
N LEU A 126 11.20 -6.20 -15.51
CA LEU A 126 9.79 -6.40 -15.85
C LEU A 126 9.23 -5.11 -16.45
N GLU A 127 8.49 -5.25 -17.56
CA GLU A 127 7.84 -4.12 -18.25
C GLU A 127 6.53 -3.69 -17.56
N ASN A 128 5.94 -4.58 -16.77
CA ASN A 128 4.68 -4.36 -16.07
C ASN A 128 4.86 -3.93 -14.61
N VAL A 129 5.92 -3.18 -14.33
CA VAL A 129 6.14 -2.53 -13.03
C VAL A 129 6.46 -1.05 -13.21
N THR A 130 5.92 -0.23 -12.32
CA THR A 130 6.33 1.16 -12.12
C THR A 130 7.10 1.23 -10.81
N LEU A 131 8.35 1.66 -10.86
CA LEU A 131 9.25 1.74 -9.71
C LEU A 131 9.51 3.19 -9.35
N SER A 132 9.46 3.52 -8.07
CA SER A 132 9.97 4.79 -7.53
C SER A 132 10.85 4.53 -6.31
N ALA A 133 11.64 5.52 -5.91
CA ALA A 133 12.75 5.34 -4.97
C ALA A 133 12.36 5.75 -3.55
N HIS A 134 11.31 5.12 -2.98
CA HIS A 134 10.76 5.40 -1.64
C HIS A 134 10.54 6.91 -1.45
N SER A 135 9.85 7.50 -2.40
CA SER A 135 9.69 8.96 -2.52
C SER A 135 8.23 9.44 -2.49
N ALA A 136 7.26 8.55 -2.28
CA ALA A 136 5.84 8.90 -2.24
C ALA A 136 5.49 9.94 -1.15
N PHE A 137 6.35 10.10 -0.13
CA PHE A 137 6.18 11.11 0.92
C PHE A 137 6.76 12.49 0.54
N ARG A 138 7.51 12.62 -0.56
CA ARG A 138 8.24 13.85 -0.93
C ARG A 138 7.32 14.88 -1.57
N THR A 139 6.55 15.57 -0.73
CA THR A 139 5.83 16.78 -1.10
C THR A 139 6.24 17.95 -0.20
N PRO A 140 6.12 19.20 -0.65
CA PRO A 140 6.36 20.37 0.20
C PRO A 140 5.52 20.32 1.48
N GLU A 141 4.24 20.00 1.38
CA GLU A 141 3.29 19.92 2.50
C GLU A 141 3.67 18.82 3.49
N ALA A 142 4.12 17.64 3.01
CA ALA A 142 4.57 16.56 3.90
C ALA A 142 5.81 16.97 4.68
N SER A 143 6.75 17.68 4.05
CA SER A 143 7.96 18.21 4.68
C SER A 143 7.63 19.27 5.74
N GLU A 144 6.74 20.21 5.43
CA GLU A 144 6.28 21.23 6.37
C GLU A 144 5.57 20.61 7.57
N ASN A 145 4.65 19.68 7.34
CA ASN A 145 3.94 18.94 8.39
C ASN A 145 4.88 18.15 9.29
N LEU A 146 5.88 17.49 8.73
CA LEU A 146 6.88 16.73 9.48
C LEU A 146 7.68 17.67 10.40
N MET A 147 8.16 18.81 9.87
CA MET A 147 8.92 19.78 10.64
C MET A 147 8.07 20.42 11.74
N ALA A 148 6.82 20.78 11.44
CA ALA A 148 5.90 21.33 12.41
C ALA A 148 5.60 20.35 13.56
N ALA A 149 5.36 19.08 13.23
CA ALA A 149 5.14 18.02 14.22
C ALA A 149 6.37 17.76 15.09
N ALA A 150 7.56 17.69 14.49
CA ALA A 150 8.82 17.53 15.22
C ALA A 150 9.05 18.70 16.19
N TRP A 151 8.83 19.93 15.74
CA TRP A 151 8.98 21.14 16.55
C TRP A 151 7.98 21.19 17.71
N ALA A 152 6.73 20.82 17.46
CA ALA A 152 5.71 20.72 18.50
C ALA A 152 6.08 19.69 19.57
N HIS A 153 6.66 18.56 19.15
CA HIS A 153 7.13 17.50 20.04
C HIS A 153 8.29 17.96 20.93
N CYS A 154 9.31 18.61 20.34
CA CYS A 154 10.42 19.19 21.10
C CYS A 154 9.96 20.21 22.14
N ARG A 155 9.02 21.09 21.77
CA ARG A 155 8.42 22.08 22.69
C ARG A 155 7.68 21.42 23.87
N ARG A 156 6.99 20.29 23.63
CA ARG A 156 6.28 19.54 24.67
C ARG A 156 7.26 18.94 25.67
N ILE A 157 8.33 18.31 25.18
CA ILE A 157 9.40 17.75 26.02
C ILE A 157 10.08 18.84 26.84
N ALA A 158 10.41 19.97 26.23
CA ALA A 158 11.05 21.10 26.92
C ALA A 158 10.17 21.69 28.04
N LYS A 159 8.84 21.51 27.96
CA LYS A 159 7.87 21.95 29.00
C LYS A 159 7.57 20.86 30.03
N GLY A 160 8.26 19.73 30.01
CA GLY A 160 8.06 18.61 30.96
C GLY A 160 6.73 17.88 30.77
N LYS A 161 6.18 17.88 29.55
CA LYS A 161 4.90 17.23 29.20
C LYS A 161 5.12 16.11 28.21
#